data_2e4cc221a607229030eb26b101d3f3a4
#
_entry.id   2e4cc221a607229030eb26b101d3f3a4
#
_cell.length_a   1.000
_cell.length_b   1.000
_cell.length_c   1.000
_cell.angle_alpha   90.00
_cell.angle_beta   90.00
_cell.angle_gamma   90.00
#
_symmetry.space_group_name_H-M   'P 1'
#
loop_
_entity.id
_entity.type
_entity.pdbx_description
1 polymer ?
#
loop_
_entity_poly.entity_id
_entity_poly.type
_entity_poly.pdbx_seq_one_letter_code
_entity_poly.pdbx_strand_id
1 'polypeptide(L)'
;MTDTTTTPAAGFYGLGIAPKLLEALDKLGFKVPTPIQQKAIPVAAEGKDMVGIAQTGTGKTIAFAIPMIQQLAAKEGKGLVLVPTRELALQVAEVVKQFAPLLGMQAAVVIGGESLGRQRQELFRRPRIIIATPGR
;
A
#
# COMPACT_ATOMS: atom_id res chain seq x y z
N MET A 1 9.90 24.59 -20.86
CA MET A 1 9.96 24.02 -20.58
C MET A 1 10.03 23.44 -19.89
N THR A 2 10.13 23.51 -19.70
CA THR A 2 10.27 22.88 -19.32
C THR A 2 10.12 22.41 -18.45
N ASP A 3 10.16 22.43 -18.17
CA ASP A 3 10.17 21.97 -17.62
C ASP A 3 9.78 21.37 -16.92
N THR A 4 10.14 22.07 -16.37
CA THR A 4 9.31 21.38 -15.73
C THR A 4 8.87 20.11 -15.92
N THR A 5 8.74 19.92 -16.78
CA THR A 5 8.39 18.67 -17.28
C THR A 5 9.24 17.56 -16.75
N THR A 6 10.45 17.82 -16.49
CA THR A 6 11.33 16.84 -15.92
C THR A 6 10.88 16.37 -14.56
N THR A 7 10.24 17.25 -13.81
CA THR A 7 9.80 16.91 -12.48
C THR A 7 8.80 15.74 -12.48
N PRO A 8 7.76 15.75 -13.32
CA PRO A 8 6.88 14.61 -13.37
C PRO A 8 7.58 13.32 -13.76
N ALA A 9 8.53 13.39 -14.68
CA ALA A 9 9.26 12.22 -15.10
C ALA A 9 10.12 11.63 -13.99
N ALA A 10 10.63 12.49 -13.11
CA ALA A 10 11.51 12.06 -12.03
C ALA A 10 10.74 11.56 -10.80
N GLY A 11 9.45 11.84 -10.72
CA GLY A 11 8.64 11.45 -9.58
C GLY A 11 7.81 10.22 -9.84
N PHE A 12 6.71 10.13 -9.13
CA PHE A 12 5.78 9.01 -9.26
C PHE A 12 4.81 9.15 -10.42
N TYR A 13 4.88 10.23 -11.16
CA TYR A 13 4.03 10.43 -12.32
C TYR A 13 4.40 9.42 -13.41
N GLY A 14 3.40 8.99 -14.16
CA GLY A 14 3.63 8.05 -15.24
C GLY A 14 3.65 6.59 -14.79
N LEU A 15 3.47 6.32 -13.50
CA LEU A 15 3.43 4.96 -12.99
C LEU A 15 2.01 4.39 -12.92
N GLY A 16 1.01 5.17 -13.29
CA GLY A 16 -0.38 4.72 -13.23
C GLY A 16 -1.05 4.95 -11.89
N ILE A 17 -0.52 5.87 -11.08
CA ILE A 17 -1.04 6.15 -9.75
C ILE A 17 -2.15 7.20 -9.82
N ALA A 18 -3.25 6.97 -9.08
CA ALA A 18 -4.36 7.91 -9.01
C ALA A 18 -3.94 9.25 -8.43
N PRO A 19 -4.56 10.37 -8.87
CA PRO A 19 -4.15 11.70 -8.42
C PRO A 19 -4.17 11.90 -6.91
N LYS A 20 -5.15 11.37 -6.20
CA LYS A 20 -5.21 11.50 -4.74
C LYS A 20 -4.02 10.84 -4.06
N LEU A 21 -3.59 9.71 -4.59
CA LEU A 21 -2.45 8.99 -4.04
C LEU A 21 -1.13 9.68 -4.41
N LEU A 22 -1.05 10.24 -5.61
CA LEU A 22 0.12 11.05 -5.99
C LEU A 22 0.29 12.25 -5.07
N GLU A 23 -0.81 12.93 -4.77
CA GLU A 23 -0.79 14.08 -3.88
C GLU A 23 -0.33 13.68 -2.48
N ALA A 24 -0.82 12.54 -1.98
CA ALA A 24 -0.43 12.05 -0.67
C ALA A 24 1.05 11.67 -0.62
N LEU A 25 1.55 11.03 -1.67
CA LEU A 25 2.97 10.68 -1.76
C LEU A 25 3.83 11.93 -1.68
N ASP A 26 3.44 12.98 -2.39
CA ASP A 26 4.16 14.23 -2.37
C ASP A 26 4.15 14.87 -0.99
N LYS A 27 2.98 14.94 -0.35
CA LYS A 27 2.85 15.52 0.98
C LYS A 27 3.64 14.78 2.05
N LEU A 28 3.77 13.47 1.88
CA LEU A 28 4.50 12.64 2.84
C LEU A 28 6.00 12.60 2.57
N GLY A 29 6.45 13.32 1.56
CA GLY A 29 7.88 13.43 1.26
C GLY A 29 8.43 12.37 0.33
N PHE A 30 7.57 11.56 -0.28
CA PHE A 30 8.01 10.57 -1.25
C PHE A 30 8.11 11.25 -2.62
N LYS A 31 9.32 11.73 -2.93
CA LYS A 31 9.53 12.52 -4.15
C LYS A 31 10.00 11.70 -5.32
N VAL A 32 10.90 10.75 -5.05
CA VAL A 32 11.53 9.95 -6.09
C VAL A 32 11.27 8.47 -5.80
N PRO A 33 10.68 7.73 -6.74
CA PRO A 33 10.43 6.31 -6.52
C PRO A 33 11.72 5.51 -6.48
N THR A 34 11.74 4.50 -5.61
CA THR A 34 12.84 3.54 -5.57
C THR A 34 12.75 2.63 -6.80
N PRO A 35 13.82 1.86 -7.11
CA PRO A 35 13.77 0.94 -8.25
C PRO A 35 12.62 -0.07 -8.19
N ILE A 36 12.35 -0.62 -7.00
CA ILE A 36 11.25 -1.59 -6.88
C ILE A 36 9.89 -0.92 -7.12
N GLN A 37 9.73 0.32 -6.67
CA GLN A 37 8.51 1.08 -6.91
C GLN A 37 8.32 1.36 -8.40
N GLN A 38 9.36 1.79 -9.07
CA GLN A 38 9.29 2.08 -10.51
C GLN A 38 8.91 0.86 -11.34
N LYS A 39 9.42 -0.29 -10.95
CA LYS A 39 9.18 -1.52 -11.70
C LYS A 39 7.86 -2.18 -11.34
N ALA A 40 7.50 -2.17 -10.06
CA ALA A 40 6.35 -2.92 -9.57
C ALA A 40 5.03 -2.17 -9.72
N ILE A 41 5.00 -0.87 -9.45
CA ILE A 41 3.75 -0.13 -9.42
C ILE A 41 3.00 -0.20 -10.76
N PRO A 42 3.63 0.05 -11.90
CA PRO A 42 2.89 -0.02 -13.17
C PRO A 42 2.28 -1.38 -13.46
N VAL A 43 3.00 -2.45 -13.15
CA VAL A 43 2.55 -3.81 -13.41
C VAL A 43 1.39 -4.17 -12.48
N ALA A 44 1.56 -3.90 -11.19
CA ALA A 44 0.53 -4.22 -10.19
C ALA A 44 -0.71 -3.34 -10.35
N ALA A 45 -0.54 -2.09 -10.78
CA ALA A 45 -1.67 -1.19 -11.03
C ALA A 45 -2.57 -1.70 -12.17
N GLU A 46 -2.02 -2.49 -13.08
CA GLU A 46 -2.80 -3.13 -14.14
C GLU A 46 -3.51 -4.39 -13.66
N GLY A 47 -3.30 -4.78 -12.41
CA GLY A 47 -3.94 -5.97 -11.85
C GLY A 47 -3.22 -7.27 -12.12
N LYS A 48 -1.97 -7.21 -12.56
CA LYS A 48 -1.18 -8.39 -12.88
C LYS A 48 -0.50 -8.95 -11.65
N ASP A 49 -0.36 -10.26 -11.62
CA ASP A 49 0.42 -10.92 -10.58
C ASP A 49 1.89 -10.66 -10.82
N MET A 50 2.65 -10.56 -9.73
CA MET A 50 4.07 -10.32 -9.85
C MET A 50 4.83 -10.78 -8.61
N VAL A 51 6.12 -11.03 -8.79
CA VAL A 51 7.04 -11.28 -7.69
C VAL A 51 8.09 -10.16 -7.74
N GLY A 52 8.19 -9.40 -6.66
CA GLY A 52 9.15 -8.32 -6.53
C GLY A 52 10.19 -8.65 -5.47
N ILE A 53 11.45 -8.60 -5.86
CA ILE A 53 12.56 -8.87 -4.96
C ILE A 53 13.38 -7.60 -4.79
N ALA A 54 13.53 -7.18 -3.53
CA ALA A 54 14.30 -6.00 -3.21
C ALA A 54 14.80 -6.11 -1.78
N GLN A 55 15.85 -5.37 -1.48
CA GLN A 55 16.39 -5.35 -0.13
C GLN A 55 15.42 -4.64 0.82
N THR A 56 15.52 -4.98 2.11
CA THR A 56 14.74 -4.33 3.17
C THR A 56 14.99 -2.81 3.14
N GLY A 57 13.95 -2.05 3.41
CA GLY A 57 14.07 -0.60 3.47
C GLY A 57 14.09 0.11 2.13
N THR A 58 13.81 -0.60 1.05
CA THR A 58 13.85 -0.04 -0.29
C THR A 58 12.49 0.35 -0.84
N GLY A 59 11.51 0.53 0.03
CA GLY A 59 10.20 1.02 -0.38
C GLY A 59 9.24 -0.05 -0.86
N LYS A 60 9.43 -1.31 -0.45
CA LYS A 60 8.54 -2.40 -0.86
C LYS A 60 7.09 -2.17 -0.47
N THR A 61 6.86 -1.60 0.71
CA THR A 61 5.50 -1.39 1.19
C THR A 61 4.71 -0.47 0.27
N ILE A 62 5.30 0.64 -0.12
CA ILE A 62 4.68 1.55 -1.09
C ILE A 62 4.44 0.82 -2.41
N ALA A 63 5.40 0.00 -2.83
CA ALA A 63 5.34 -0.68 -4.12
C ALA A 63 4.14 -1.61 -4.24
N PHE A 64 3.68 -2.24 -3.15
CA PHE A 64 2.50 -3.07 -3.21
C PHE A 64 1.25 -2.37 -2.67
N ALA A 65 1.39 -1.49 -1.69
CA ALA A 65 0.24 -0.86 -1.05
C ALA A 65 -0.51 0.07 -2.01
N ILE A 66 0.19 0.88 -2.76
CA ILE A 66 -0.44 1.82 -3.69
C ILE A 66 -1.25 1.09 -4.76
N PRO A 67 -0.69 0.11 -5.50
CA PRO A 67 -1.49 -0.63 -6.47
C PRO A 67 -2.66 -1.39 -5.85
N MET A 68 -2.46 -1.97 -4.66
CA MET A 68 -3.52 -2.70 -3.97
C MET A 68 -4.71 -1.77 -3.68
N ILE A 69 -4.44 -0.60 -3.12
CA ILE A 69 -5.48 0.37 -2.80
C ILE A 69 -6.21 0.80 -4.06
N GLN A 70 -5.48 1.05 -5.14
CA GLN A 70 -6.10 1.42 -6.41
C GLN A 70 -6.99 0.32 -6.98
N GLN A 71 -6.53 -0.91 -6.93
CA GLN A 71 -7.32 -2.04 -7.42
C GLN A 71 -8.61 -2.18 -6.60
N LEU A 72 -8.53 -2.03 -5.30
CA LEU A 72 -9.71 -2.13 -4.45
C LEU A 72 -10.67 -0.96 -4.66
N ALA A 73 -10.17 0.21 -5.05
CA ALA A 73 -11.02 1.34 -5.36
C ALA A 73 -11.83 1.10 -6.63
N ALA A 74 -11.28 0.32 -7.56
CA ALA A 74 -11.92 0.04 -8.84
C ALA A 74 -12.81 -1.21 -8.82
N LYS A 75 -12.64 -2.07 -7.83
CA LYS A 75 -13.32 -3.38 -7.77
C LYS A 75 -13.84 -3.63 -6.37
N GLU A 76 -14.82 -4.51 -6.28
CA GLU A 76 -15.23 -5.05 -4.99
C GLU A 76 -14.20 -6.08 -4.53
N GLY A 77 -14.25 -6.40 -3.25
CA GLY A 77 -13.35 -7.40 -2.68
C GLY A 77 -12.50 -6.83 -1.58
N LYS A 78 -11.55 -7.62 -1.13
CA LYS A 78 -10.67 -7.27 -0.03
C LYS A 78 -9.22 -7.53 -0.39
N GLY A 79 -8.32 -6.79 0.25
CA GLY A 79 -6.89 -7.01 0.17
C GLY A 79 -6.41 -7.71 1.42
N LEU A 80 -5.60 -8.73 1.26
CA LEU A 80 -4.98 -9.44 2.37
C LEU A 80 -3.48 -9.34 2.23
N VAL A 81 -2.84 -8.83 3.29
CA VAL A 81 -1.38 -8.71 3.36
C VAL A 81 -0.89 -9.62 4.47
N LEU A 82 -0.09 -10.61 4.11
CA LEU A 82 0.49 -11.53 5.09
C LEU A 82 1.95 -11.19 5.29
N VAL A 83 2.36 -11.03 6.55
CA VAL A 83 3.73 -10.74 6.92
C VAL A 83 4.16 -11.68 8.04
N PRO A 84 5.47 -11.94 8.18
CA PRO A 84 5.94 -12.96 9.12
C PRO A 84 5.96 -12.53 10.59
N THR A 85 6.02 -11.23 10.88
CA THR A 85 6.16 -10.76 12.27
C THR A 85 5.17 -9.66 12.60
N ARG A 86 4.89 -9.51 13.91
CA ARG A 86 4.05 -8.42 14.41
C ARG A 86 4.62 -7.06 14.06
N GLU A 87 5.92 -6.91 14.24
CA GLU A 87 6.60 -5.65 13.99
C GLU A 87 6.43 -5.21 12.55
N LEU A 88 6.59 -6.15 11.63
CA LEU A 88 6.42 -5.85 10.22
C LEU A 88 4.96 -5.53 9.89
N ALA A 89 4.02 -6.25 10.52
CA ALA A 89 2.59 -5.96 10.33
C ALA A 89 2.26 -4.54 10.74
N LEU A 90 2.81 -4.08 11.86
CA LEU A 90 2.57 -2.72 12.34
C LEU A 90 3.20 -1.68 11.42
N GLN A 91 4.39 -1.95 10.89
CA GLN A 91 5.04 -1.05 9.93
C GLN A 91 4.22 -0.94 8.63
N VAL A 92 3.75 -2.07 8.12
CA VAL A 92 2.92 -2.07 6.92
C VAL A 92 1.62 -1.33 7.17
N ALA A 93 0.98 -1.58 8.32
CA ALA A 93 -0.27 -0.91 8.67
C ALA A 93 -0.10 0.60 8.74
N GLU A 94 1.01 1.07 9.27
CA GLU A 94 1.28 2.50 9.36
C GLU A 94 1.29 3.15 7.97
N VAL A 95 1.93 2.49 7.01
CA VAL A 95 1.96 2.99 5.64
C VAL A 95 0.58 2.91 5.00
N VAL A 96 -0.09 1.77 5.09
CA VAL A 96 -1.39 1.57 4.46
C VAL A 96 -2.42 2.58 5.00
N LYS A 97 -2.39 2.84 6.31
CA LYS A 97 -3.34 3.77 6.93
C LYS A 97 -3.12 5.22 6.54
N GLN A 98 -2.00 5.55 5.93
CA GLN A 98 -1.78 6.89 5.39
C GLN A 98 -2.45 7.09 4.04
N PHE A 99 -2.71 6.02 3.31
CA PHE A 99 -3.24 6.11 1.94
C PHE A 99 -4.67 5.59 1.80
N ALA A 100 -5.00 4.49 2.45
CA ALA A 100 -6.29 3.84 2.28
C ALA A 100 -7.49 4.74 2.58
N PRO A 101 -7.49 5.53 3.68
CA PRO A 101 -8.63 6.40 3.97
C PRO A 101 -8.91 7.44 2.89
N LEU A 102 -7.91 7.81 2.10
CA LEU A 102 -8.08 8.80 1.02
C LEU A 102 -9.03 8.30 -0.06
N LEU A 103 -9.16 6.98 -0.20
CA LEU A 103 -10.07 6.36 -1.14
C LEU A 103 -11.23 5.66 -0.42
N GLY A 104 -11.50 6.06 0.83
CA GLY A 104 -12.64 5.58 1.57
C GLY A 104 -12.49 4.19 2.16
N MET A 105 -11.27 3.71 2.34
CA MET A 105 -11.02 2.37 2.84
C MET A 105 -10.43 2.36 4.23
N GLN A 106 -10.71 1.30 4.97
CA GLN A 106 -10.12 1.07 6.28
C GLN A 106 -9.31 -0.22 6.26
N ALA A 107 -8.28 -0.26 7.09
CA ALA A 107 -7.42 -1.42 7.24
C ALA A 107 -7.50 -1.92 8.67
N ALA A 108 -7.47 -3.23 8.84
CA ALA A 108 -7.41 -3.88 10.15
C ALA A 108 -6.12 -4.68 10.25
N VAL A 109 -5.59 -4.78 11.46
CA VAL A 109 -4.39 -5.55 11.75
C VAL A 109 -4.78 -6.74 12.62
N VAL A 110 -4.44 -7.94 12.17
CA VAL A 110 -4.80 -9.18 12.86
C VAL A 110 -3.51 -9.94 13.16
N ILE A 111 -3.04 -9.80 14.40
CA ILE A 111 -1.74 -10.33 14.80
C ILE A 111 -1.84 -11.05 16.14
N GLY A 112 -0.91 -11.97 16.39
CA GLY A 112 -0.81 -12.66 17.65
C GLY A 112 -0.44 -11.73 18.79
N GLY A 113 -0.77 -12.13 20.02
CA GLY A 113 -0.45 -11.34 21.20
C GLY A 113 -1.41 -10.19 21.47
N GLU A 114 -2.40 -9.98 20.61
CA GLU A 114 -3.44 -8.99 20.81
C GLU A 114 -4.76 -9.67 21.13
N SER A 115 -5.70 -8.93 21.68
CA SER A 115 -7.01 -9.46 22.07
C SER A 115 -7.78 -10.00 20.85
N LEU A 116 -8.17 -11.27 20.90
CA LEU A 116 -9.02 -11.86 19.85
C LEU A 116 -10.35 -11.15 19.74
N GLY A 117 -10.96 -10.82 20.88
CA GLY A 117 -12.25 -10.14 20.88
C GLY A 117 -12.19 -8.81 20.17
N ARG A 118 -11.13 -8.05 20.45
CA ARG A 118 -10.95 -6.75 19.81
C ARG A 118 -10.74 -6.89 18.30
N GLN A 119 -9.96 -7.86 17.89
CA GLN A 119 -9.72 -8.10 16.45
C GLN A 119 -10.98 -8.54 15.74
N ARG A 120 -11.81 -9.37 16.40
CA ARG A 120 -13.10 -9.74 15.85
C ARG A 120 -14.01 -8.53 15.66
N GLN A 121 -14.01 -7.61 16.61
CA GLN A 121 -14.80 -6.38 16.48
C GLN A 121 -14.33 -5.54 15.32
N GLU A 122 -13.02 -5.43 15.12
CA GLU A 122 -12.49 -4.69 13.98
C GLU A 122 -12.90 -5.32 12.66
N LEU A 123 -12.89 -6.67 12.58
CA LEU A 123 -13.29 -7.37 11.38
C LEU A 123 -14.79 -7.23 11.09
N PHE A 124 -15.62 -7.07 12.12
CA PHE A 124 -17.04 -6.82 11.95
C PHE A 124 -17.32 -5.50 11.24
N ARG A 125 -16.40 -4.56 11.32
CA ARG A 125 -16.54 -3.28 10.61
C ARG A 125 -16.26 -3.42 9.11
N ARG A 126 -15.94 -4.64 8.66
CA ARG A 126 -15.71 -4.99 7.26
C ARG A 126 -14.63 -4.12 6.60
N PRO A 127 -13.42 -4.12 7.17
CA PRO A 127 -12.33 -3.40 6.52
C PRO A 127 -12.04 -4.00 5.15
N ARG A 128 -11.65 -3.15 4.21
CA ARG A 128 -11.31 -3.61 2.87
C ARG A 128 -9.91 -4.21 2.79
N ILE A 129 -9.06 -3.86 3.76
CA ILE A 129 -7.68 -4.32 3.79
C ILE A 129 -7.41 -4.97 5.15
N ILE A 130 -6.84 -6.17 5.11
CA ILE A 130 -6.47 -6.89 6.32
C ILE A 130 -4.99 -7.19 6.26
N ILE A 131 -4.27 -6.79 7.30
CA ILE A 131 -2.84 -7.03 7.44
C ILE A 131 -2.68 -8.02 8.59
N ALA A 132 -2.09 -9.16 8.32
CA ALA A 132 -2.08 -10.25 9.30
C ALA A 132 -0.77 -11.00 9.32
N THR A 133 -0.50 -11.62 10.48
CA THR A 133 0.53 -12.63 10.58
C THR A 133 -0.12 -14.01 10.44
N PRO A 134 0.60 -15.02 9.92
CA PRO A 134 0.06 -16.37 9.83
C PRO A 134 -0.31 -16.91 11.21
N GLY A 135 -1.35 -17.72 11.25
CA GLY A 135 -1.84 -18.32 12.50
C GLY A 135 -2.89 -17.49 13.22
N ARG A 136 -3.15 -16.28 12.76
CA ARG A 136 -4.18 -15.44 13.35
C ARG A 136 -5.26 -15.10 12.31
#